data_22aa997532630ff8c7bbd0e396d51134
#
_entry.id   22aa997532630ff8c7bbd0e396d51134
#
_cell.length_a   1.000
_cell.length_b   1.000
_cell.length_c   1.000
_cell.angle_alpha   90.00
_cell.angle_beta   90.00
_cell.angle_gamma   90.00
#
_symmetry.space_group_name_H-M   'P 1'
#
loop_
_entity.id
_entity.type
_entity.pdbx_description
1 polymer ?
#
loop_
_entity_poly.entity_id
_entity_poly.type
_entity_poly.pdbx_seq_one_letter_code
_entity_poly.pdbx_strand_id
1 'polypeptide(L)'
;TDQGTPSIFWFDRILSPTITLWLVPDDSTVTLQYYRCTQNQDANLQSGETPAVPYRLLDAMVAGLAHRLARIYKPEMEAARKMDAAEALMIAQTQDIESVPLVVTPMLSGYYRT
;
A
#
# COMPACT_ATOMS: atom_id res chain seq x y z
N THR A 1 -1.69 -28.98 -22.17
CA THR A 1 -1.78 -27.67 -21.49
C THR A 1 -2.48 -26.72 -22.43
N ASP A 2 -3.63 -26.21 -22.05
CA ASP A 2 -4.37 -25.28 -22.88
C ASP A 2 -3.64 -23.94 -22.92
N GLN A 3 -3.36 -23.46 -24.14
CA GLN A 3 -2.65 -22.20 -24.37
C GLN A 3 -3.61 -21.15 -24.91
N GLY A 4 -3.38 -19.90 -24.55
CA GLY A 4 -4.17 -18.77 -25.01
C GLY A 4 -3.96 -17.53 -24.15
N THR A 5 -4.82 -16.54 -24.31
CA THR A 5 -4.78 -15.34 -23.47
C THR A 5 -5.24 -15.68 -22.04
N PRO A 6 -4.43 -15.46 -21.01
CA PRO A 6 -4.81 -15.71 -19.63
C PRO A 6 -6.05 -14.93 -19.23
N SER A 7 -7.03 -15.60 -18.67
CA SER A 7 -8.29 -14.99 -18.20
C SER A 7 -8.53 -15.16 -16.70
N ILE A 8 -7.83 -16.10 -16.08
CA ILE A 8 -7.97 -16.43 -14.67
C ILE A 8 -6.58 -16.44 -14.04
N PHE A 9 -6.49 -15.93 -12.83
CA PHE A 9 -5.26 -15.99 -12.04
C PHE A 9 -5.57 -16.50 -10.63
N TRP A 10 -4.59 -17.19 -10.06
CA TRP A 10 -4.58 -17.56 -8.65
C TRP A 10 -3.30 -17.04 -7.98
N PHE A 11 -3.44 -16.38 -6.86
CA PHE A 11 -2.34 -15.81 -6.09
C PHE A 11 -2.19 -16.56 -4.77
N ASP A 12 -1.03 -17.17 -4.58
CA ASP A 12 -0.68 -17.85 -3.35
C ASP A 12 -0.07 -16.88 -2.33
N ARG A 13 -0.62 -16.85 -1.10
CA ARG A 13 -0.20 -15.97 -0.02
C ARG A 13 0.76 -16.65 0.95
N ILE A 14 1.75 -17.32 0.42
CA ILE A 14 2.82 -17.95 1.21
C ILE A 14 4.03 -17.01 1.32
N LEU A 15 5.05 -17.44 2.05
CA LEU A 15 6.29 -16.67 2.26
C LEU A 15 6.98 -16.27 0.95
N SER A 16 6.93 -17.15 -0.06
CA SER A 16 7.37 -16.87 -1.43
C SER A 16 6.15 -16.92 -2.36
N PRO A 17 5.43 -15.81 -2.51
CA PRO A 17 4.16 -15.80 -3.21
C PRO A 17 4.34 -16.07 -4.71
N THR A 18 3.44 -16.86 -5.27
CA THR A 18 3.39 -17.17 -6.70
C THR A 18 2.07 -16.75 -7.32
N ILE A 19 2.12 -16.33 -8.58
CA ILE A 19 0.95 -16.07 -9.41
C ILE A 19 0.84 -17.18 -10.45
N THR A 20 -0.23 -17.94 -10.41
CA THR A 20 -0.53 -18.98 -11.40
C THR A 20 -1.59 -18.44 -12.36
N LEU A 21 -1.31 -18.52 -13.64
CA LEU A 21 -2.21 -18.08 -14.70
C LEU A 21 -2.85 -19.27 -15.40
N TRP A 22 -4.11 -19.13 -15.78
CA TRP A 22 -4.82 -20.04 -16.67
C TRP A 22 -5.60 -19.19 -17.70
N LEU A 23 -5.42 -19.38 -18.94
CA LEU A 23 -4.59 -20.27 -19.75
C LEU A 23 -3.09 -19.90 -19.70
N VAL A 24 -2.25 -20.85 -20.15
CA VAL A 24 -0.82 -20.58 -20.34
C VAL A 24 -0.67 -19.64 -21.55
N PRO A 25 0.10 -18.54 -21.45
CA PRO A 25 0.33 -17.66 -22.59
C PRO A 25 0.89 -18.43 -23.80
N ASP A 26 0.30 -18.21 -24.95
CA ASP A 26 0.76 -18.80 -26.22
C ASP A 26 1.87 -18.01 -26.90
N ASP A 27 2.09 -16.77 -26.43
CA ASP A 27 3.10 -15.85 -26.96
C ASP A 27 3.96 -15.25 -25.83
N SER A 28 5.26 -15.11 -26.10
CA SER A 28 6.21 -14.48 -25.20
C SER A 28 6.06 -12.94 -25.10
N THR A 29 5.24 -12.34 -25.96
CA THR A 29 4.95 -10.89 -25.93
C THR A 29 3.89 -10.49 -24.91
N VAL A 30 3.20 -11.46 -24.31
CA VAL A 30 2.16 -11.20 -23.30
C VAL A 30 2.80 -10.64 -22.03
N THR A 31 2.38 -9.42 -21.63
CA THR A 31 2.87 -8.77 -20.41
C THR A 31 1.77 -8.77 -19.36
N LEU A 32 2.07 -9.31 -18.19
CA LEU A 32 1.18 -9.26 -17.02
C LEU A 32 1.44 -7.96 -16.24
N GLN A 33 0.41 -7.11 -16.13
CA GLN A 33 0.44 -5.94 -15.25
C GLN A 33 -0.46 -6.16 -14.05
N TYR A 34 0.05 -5.93 -12.84
CA TYR A 34 -0.73 -6.09 -11.62
C TYR A 34 -0.28 -5.11 -10.54
N TYR A 35 -1.20 -4.76 -9.66
CA TYR A 35 -0.92 -3.99 -8.46
C TYR A 35 -0.84 -4.95 -7.27
N ARG A 36 0.17 -4.75 -6.44
CA ARG A 36 0.33 -5.54 -5.21
C ARG A 36 0.60 -4.63 -4.01
N CYS A 37 0.06 -5.00 -2.87
CA CYS A 37 0.49 -4.44 -1.60
C CYS A 37 1.65 -5.28 -1.08
N THR A 38 2.80 -4.66 -0.88
CA THR A 38 3.95 -5.29 -0.24
C THR A 38 4.03 -4.86 1.22
N GLN A 39 4.60 -5.72 2.05
CA GLN A 39 4.97 -5.31 3.40
C GLN A 39 6.00 -4.18 3.33
N ASN A 40 5.83 -3.17 4.18
CA ASN A 40 6.84 -2.12 4.30
C ASN A 40 8.16 -2.73 4.76
N GLN A 41 9.26 -2.19 4.24
CA GLN A 41 10.59 -2.59 4.68
C GLN A 41 10.78 -2.22 6.14
N ASP A 42 11.24 -3.18 6.93
CA ASP A 42 11.58 -2.97 8.33
C ASP A 42 12.87 -2.14 8.46
N ALA A 43 12.93 -1.31 9.49
CA ALA A 43 14.18 -0.64 9.85
C ALA A 43 15.11 -1.65 10.52
N ASN A 44 16.25 -1.94 9.91
CA ASN A 44 17.25 -2.83 10.48
C ASN A 44 18.41 -2.03 11.05
N LEU A 45 18.63 -2.20 12.38
CA LEU A 45 19.72 -1.52 13.10
C LEU A 45 21.12 -1.91 12.61
N GLN A 46 21.30 -3.09 12.05
CA GLN A 46 22.61 -3.59 11.63
C GLN A 46 23.01 -3.19 10.21
N SER A 47 22.06 -3.03 9.32
CA SER A 47 22.32 -2.69 7.92
C SER A 47 22.08 -1.23 7.55
N GLY A 48 21.60 -0.42 8.49
CA GLY A 48 21.28 0.99 8.22
C GLY A 48 20.08 1.17 7.28
N GLU A 49 19.25 0.16 7.13
CA GLU A 49 18.05 0.23 6.31
C GLU A 49 17.03 1.17 6.91
N THR A 50 16.46 2.01 6.07
CA THR A 50 15.40 2.94 6.44
C THR A 50 14.04 2.36 6.06
N PRO A 51 13.00 2.53 6.91
CA PRO A 51 11.67 2.05 6.57
C PRO A 51 11.15 2.77 5.31
N ALA A 52 10.49 2.02 4.43
CA ALA A 52 9.88 2.56 3.21
C ALA A 52 8.57 3.29 3.54
N VAL A 53 8.67 4.39 4.27
CA VAL A 53 7.52 5.17 4.73
C VAL A 53 7.58 6.58 4.14
N PRO A 54 6.49 7.09 3.56
CA PRO A 54 6.42 8.47 3.09
C PRO A 54 6.71 9.47 4.21
N TYR A 55 7.39 10.56 3.88
CA TYR A 55 7.78 11.60 4.83
C TYR A 55 6.61 12.13 5.68
N ARG A 56 5.42 12.28 5.09
CA ARG A 56 4.19 12.72 5.76
C ARG A 56 3.71 11.80 6.90
N LEU A 57 4.14 10.55 6.91
CA LEU A 57 3.79 9.58 7.95
C LEU A 57 4.82 9.47 9.07
N LEU A 58 5.98 10.13 8.95
CA LEU A 58 7.07 10.03 9.93
C LEU A 58 6.65 10.51 11.31
N ASP A 59 5.93 11.61 11.40
CA ASP A 59 5.47 12.16 12.68
C ASP A 59 4.51 11.18 13.39
N ALA A 60 3.58 10.60 12.66
CA ALA A 60 2.67 9.57 13.17
C ALA A 60 3.44 8.32 13.64
N MET A 61 4.50 7.91 12.93
CA MET A 61 5.35 6.80 13.35
C MET A 61 6.10 7.11 14.64
N VAL A 62 6.69 8.30 14.77
CA VAL A 62 7.42 8.73 15.97
C VAL A 62 6.48 8.80 17.17
N ALA A 63 5.30 9.40 17.01
CA ALA A 63 4.28 9.47 18.06
C ALA A 63 3.78 8.07 18.46
N GLY A 64 3.54 7.19 17.50
CA GLY A 64 3.16 5.80 17.74
C GLY A 64 4.24 5.01 18.48
N LEU A 65 5.50 5.19 18.13
CA LEU A 65 6.63 4.58 18.82
C LEU A 65 6.74 5.10 20.26
N ALA A 66 6.61 6.42 20.48
CA ALA A 66 6.62 7.04 21.80
C ALA A 66 5.50 6.46 22.70
N HIS A 67 4.29 6.26 22.16
CA HIS A 67 3.22 5.57 22.89
C HIS A 67 3.60 4.14 23.27
N ARG A 68 4.17 3.35 22.35
CA ARG A 68 4.62 1.98 22.65
C ARG A 68 5.71 1.92 23.73
N LEU A 69 6.67 2.84 23.66
CA LEU A 69 7.73 2.94 24.66
C LEU A 69 7.22 3.41 26.03
N ALA A 70 6.24 4.34 26.06
CA ALA A 70 5.64 4.79 27.31
C ALA A 70 4.99 3.65 28.09
N ARG A 71 4.38 2.67 27.43
CA ARG A 71 3.82 1.48 28.08
C ARG A 71 4.85 0.66 28.85
N ILE A 72 6.12 0.68 28.40
CA ILE A 72 7.20 -0.11 28.99
C ILE A 72 7.94 0.69 30.06
N TYR A 73 8.30 1.94 29.74
CA TYR A 73 9.24 2.73 30.56
C TYR A 73 8.54 3.76 31.46
N LYS A 74 7.34 4.24 31.09
CA LYS A 74 6.66 5.31 31.80
C LYS A 74 5.13 5.21 31.69
N PRO A 75 4.53 4.24 32.37
CA PRO A 75 3.09 3.95 32.25
C PRO A 75 2.17 5.13 32.57
N GLU A 76 2.59 6.05 33.45
CA GLU A 76 1.86 7.26 33.80
C GLU A 76 1.66 8.22 32.62
N MET A 77 2.50 8.14 31.60
CA MET A 77 2.40 8.96 30.38
C MET A 77 1.71 8.25 29.21
N GLU A 78 1.32 7.00 29.39
CA GLU A 78 0.72 6.20 28.30
C GLU A 78 -0.53 6.87 27.70
N ALA A 79 -1.42 7.36 28.55
CA ALA A 79 -2.68 7.98 28.10
C ALA A 79 -2.42 9.25 27.25
N ALA A 80 -1.51 10.11 27.68
CA ALA A 80 -1.15 11.31 26.94
C ALA A 80 -0.50 10.96 25.60
N ARG A 81 0.46 10.04 25.59
CA ARG A 81 1.13 9.59 24.36
C ARG A 81 0.22 8.87 23.39
N LYS A 82 -0.81 8.17 23.90
CA LYS A 82 -1.85 7.57 23.06
C LYS A 82 -2.67 8.62 22.33
N MET A 83 -3.02 9.71 22.99
CA MET A 83 -3.75 10.82 22.38
C MET A 83 -2.91 11.52 21.32
N ASP A 84 -1.65 11.85 21.62
CA ASP A 84 -0.71 12.42 20.68
C ASP A 84 -0.55 11.54 19.41
N ALA A 85 -0.42 10.23 19.60
CA ALA A 85 -0.30 9.29 18.49
C ALA A 85 -1.57 9.20 17.63
N ALA A 86 -2.75 9.26 18.26
CA ALA A 86 -4.02 9.26 17.54
C ALA A 86 -4.20 10.54 16.73
N GLU A 87 -3.84 11.69 17.28
CA GLU A 87 -3.89 12.98 16.58
C GLU A 87 -2.93 13.02 15.40
N ALA A 88 -1.66 12.64 15.61
CA ALA A 88 -0.67 12.59 14.54
C ALA A 88 -1.07 11.64 13.41
N LEU A 89 -1.65 10.48 13.74
CA LEU A 89 -2.17 9.55 12.74
C LEU A 89 -3.35 10.13 11.96
N MET A 90 -4.27 10.80 12.62
CA MET A 90 -5.41 11.45 11.97
C MET A 90 -4.97 12.54 10.99
N ILE A 91 -3.98 13.35 11.37
CA ILE A 91 -3.40 14.38 10.50
C ILE A 91 -2.74 13.73 9.28
N ALA A 92 -1.93 12.69 9.50
CA ALA A 92 -1.26 11.97 8.43
C ALA A 92 -2.26 11.32 7.45
N GLN A 93 -3.32 10.69 7.96
CA GLN A 93 -4.38 10.12 7.14
C GLN A 93 -5.11 11.18 6.31
N THR A 94 -5.38 12.36 6.89
CA THR A 94 -6.01 13.46 6.18
C THR A 94 -5.13 13.99 5.04
N GLN A 95 -3.82 14.02 5.24
CA GLN A 95 -2.86 14.42 4.21
C GLN A 95 -2.67 13.35 3.12
N ASP A 96 -2.95 12.10 3.43
CA ASP A 96 -2.82 10.98 2.49
C ASP A 96 -4.04 10.78 1.59
N ILE A 97 -5.15 11.46 1.89
CA ILE A 97 -6.37 11.39 1.09
C ILE A 97 -6.21 12.30 -0.13
N GLU A 98 -6.17 11.70 -1.31
CA GLU A 98 -6.27 12.42 -2.57
C GLU A 98 -7.74 12.72 -2.86
N SER A 99 -8.15 13.98 -2.66
CA SER A 99 -9.51 14.47 -2.88
C SER A 99 -9.68 15.02 -4.31
N VAL A 100 -9.28 14.25 -5.30
CA VAL A 100 -9.53 14.63 -6.71
C VAL A 100 -10.81 13.95 -7.19
N PRO A 101 -11.86 14.71 -7.55
CA PRO A 101 -13.04 14.13 -8.19
C PRO A 101 -12.65 13.60 -9.57
N LEU A 102 -12.52 12.29 -9.69
CA LEU A 102 -12.28 11.63 -10.97
C LEU A 102 -13.60 11.60 -11.75
N VAL A 103 -13.83 12.62 -12.56
CA VAL A 103 -14.97 12.65 -13.49
C VAL A 103 -14.48 12.08 -14.83
N VAL A 104 -14.80 10.82 -15.09
CA VAL A 104 -14.59 10.21 -16.42
C VAL A 104 -15.82 10.53 -17.27
N THR A 105 -15.76 11.57 -18.07
CA THR A 105 -16.78 11.87 -19.07
C THR A 105 -16.42 11.15 -20.37
N PRO A 106 -17.26 10.22 -20.87
CA PRO A 106 -17.05 9.64 -22.19
C PRO A 106 -17.13 10.72 -23.26
N MET A 107 -16.11 10.80 -24.10
CA MET A 107 -16.05 11.76 -25.20
C MET A 107 -16.94 11.26 -26.34
N LEU A 108 -18.23 11.61 -26.30
CA LEU A 108 -19.23 11.17 -27.29
C LEU A 108 -19.25 12.03 -28.58
N SER A 109 -18.43 13.06 -28.65
CA SER A 109 -18.44 14.01 -29.79
C SER A 109 -18.00 13.43 -31.15
N GLY A 110 -17.50 12.19 -31.18
CA GLY A 110 -17.07 11.52 -32.41
C GLY A 110 -18.12 10.61 -33.07
N TYR A 111 -19.21 10.29 -32.38
CA TYR A 111 -20.18 9.29 -32.85
C TYR A 111 -21.40 9.83 -33.57
N TYR A 112 -21.64 11.12 -33.53
CA TYR A 112 -22.78 11.78 -34.20
C TYR A 112 -22.31 12.81 -35.22
N ARG A 113 -21.59 12.34 -36.22
CA ARG A 113 -21.39 13.16 -37.44
C ARG A 113 -22.33 12.60 -38.50
N THR A 114 -23.52 13.16 -38.55
CA THR A 114 -24.40 13.07 -39.74
C THR A 114 -23.86 13.96 -40.87
#